data_55ea247415b52e5135771f7f5381e1ba
#
_entry.id   55ea247415b52e5135771f7f5381e1ba
#
_cell.length_a   1.000
_cell.length_b   1.000
_cell.length_c   1.000
_cell.angle_alpha   90.00
_cell.angle_beta   90.00
_cell.angle_gamma   90.00
#
_symmetry.space_group_name_H-M   'P 1'
#
loop_
_entity.id
_entity.type
_entity.pdbx_description
1 polymer ?
#
loop_
_entity_poly.entity_id
_entity_poly.type
_entity_poly.pdbx_seq_one_letter_code
_entity_poly.pdbx_strand_id
1 'polypeptide(L)'
;MKVHSKIAATGFAAASILGLGVAVSPSAAAADLVGPGCADYAAAHPSGPASVDGMSQVPVAVAASNNPQLTTLTSALSGQLNPDVNLVDTLNNGQYTVFAPTDAAFSKLPESTIGQLKTNAPLLKSILTYHVLQGQLSPAKVVGTHPTLQGASSTVTGQGNGLKVNNASVVCGGVPTANATVYMIDTVLMPPS
;
A
#
# COMPACT_ATOMS: atom_id res chain seq x y z
N MET A 1 -44.77 -36.06 63.53
CA MET A 1 -43.53 -36.75 63.88
C MET A 1 -42.50 -36.29 62.91
N LYS A 2 -41.65 -35.44 63.33
CA LYS A 2 -40.18 -35.50 63.52
C LYS A 2 -39.51 -36.43 62.49
N VAL A 3 -38.60 -35.94 61.66
CA VAL A 3 -37.19 -35.86 62.00
C VAL A 3 -36.46 -34.96 60.99
N HIS A 4 -35.64 -34.06 61.55
CA HIS A 4 -34.65 -33.24 60.87
C HIS A 4 -33.44 -34.07 60.38
N SER A 5 -32.89 -33.76 59.22
CA SER A 5 -31.48 -33.98 59.02
C SER A 5 -30.86 -32.87 58.16
N LYS A 6 -29.96 -32.15 58.78
CA LYS A 6 -29.08 -31.14 58.17
C LYS A 6 -27.86 -31.88 57.59
N ILE A 7 -27.54 -31.64 56.33
CA ILE A 7 -26.22 -31.97 55.86
C ILE A 7 -25.65 -30.70 55.22
N ALA A 8 -24.60 -30.19 55.82
CA ALA A 8 -23.75 -29.16 55.30
C ALA A 8 -22.83 -29.76 54.23
N ALA A 9 -22.77 -29.15 53.08
CA ALA A 9 -21.77 -29.45 52.07
C ALA A 9 -20.95 -28.24 51.74
N THR A 10 -19.70 -28.37 52.02
CA THR A 10 -18.57 -27.46 51.93
C THR A 10 -18.37 -27.00 50.49
N GLY A 11 -18.19 -25.70 50.32
CA GLY A 11 -17.90 -25.08 49.01
C GLY A 11 -16.49 -25.43 48.49
N PHE A 12 -16.41 -25.72 47.23
CA PHE A 12 -15.18 -25.62 46.44
C PHE A 12 -15.32 -24.40 45.53
N ALA A 13 -14.60 -23.34 45.85
CA ALA A 13 -14.43 -22.21 44.98
C ALA A 13 -13.40 -22.56 43.88
N ALA A 14 -13.88 -22.90 42.70
CA ALA A 14 -13.04 -22.95 41.50
C ALA A 14 -12.89 -21.54 40.97
N ALA A 15 -11.72 -20.94 41.18
CA ALA A 15 -11.31 -19.70 40.56
C ALA A 15 -11.01 -19.96 39.07
N SER A 16 -11.98 -19.68 38.20
CA SER A 16 -11.78 -19.65 36.76
C SER A 16 -11.03 -18.37 36.41
N ILE A 17 -9.75 -18.49 36.11
CA ILE A 17 -8.97 -17.42 35.50
C ILE A 17 -9.49 -17.28 34.06
N LEU A 18 -10.37 -16.31 33.81
CA LEU A 18 -10.67 -15.86 32.46
C LEU A 18 -9.40 -15.18 31.92
N GLY A 19 -8.60 -15.90 31.13
CA GLY A 19 -7.63 -15.30 30.25
C GLY A 19 -8.37 -14.42 29.25
N LEU A 20 -8.29 -13.09 29.39
CA LEU A 20 -8.65 -12.18 28.33
C LEU A 20 -7.67 -12.42 27.17
N GLY A 21 -8.04 -13.31 26.28
CA GLY A 21 -7.47 -13.34 24.94
C GLY A 21 -7.89 -12.05 24.25
N VAL A 22 -6.96 -11.11 24.11
CA VAL A 22 -7.15 -9.96 23.24
C VAL A 22 -7.22 -10.53 21.82
N ALA A 23 -8.43 -10.77 21.32
CA ALA A 23 -8.65 -11.04 19.92
C ALA A 23 -8.28 -9.74 19.18
N VAL A 24 -7.08 -9.70 18.63
CA VAL A 24 -6.70 -8.67 17.66
C VAL A 24 -7.54 -8.95 16.42
N SER A 25 -8.67 -8.26 16.29
CA SER A 25 -9.45 -8.28 15.06
C SER A 25 -8.56 -7.71 13.96
N PRO A 26 -8.38 -8.42 12.83
CA PRO A 26 -7.69 -7.82 11.69
C PRO A 26 -8.43 -6.54 11.31
N SER A 27 -7.69 -5.44 11.17
CA SER A 27 -8.27 -4.18 10.74
C SER A 27 -8.91 -4.38 9.36
N ALA A 28 -10.04 -3.73 9.11
CA ALA A 28 -10.76 -3.85 7.84
C ALA A 28 -9.89 -3.48 6.62
N ALA A 29 -8.83 -2.71 6.82
CA ALA A 29 -7.86 -2.36 5.79
C ALA A 29 -6.99 -3.54 5.32
N ALA A 30 -6.81 -4.58 6.15
CA ALA A 30 -6.02 -5.76 5.77
C ALA A 30 -6.81 -6.77 4.90
N ALA A 31 -8.14 -6.63 4.82
CA ALA A 31 -8.99 -7.61 4.11
C ALA A 31 -8.94 -7.49 2.58
N ASP A 32 -8.55 -6.33 2.04
CA ASP A 32 -8.54 -6.05 0.60
C ASP A 32 -7.12 -6.02 -0.01
N LEU A 33 -6.10 -6.41 0.76
CA LEU A 33 -4.73 -6.42 0.26
C LEU A 33 -4.52 -7.56 -0.76
N VAL A 34 -3.82 -7.26 -1.85
CA VAL A 34 -3.50 -8.19 -2.94
C VAL A 34 -2.01 -8.14 -3.28
N GLY A 35 -1.45 -9.28 -3.61
CA GLY A 35 -0.04 -9.40 -3.93
C GLY A 35 0.72 -10.29 -2.95
N PRO A 36 1.73 -11.05 -3.44
CA PRO A 36 2.42 -12.06 -2.64
C PRO A 36 3.23 -11.47 -1.48
N GLY A 37 3.66 -10.22 -1.57
CA GLY A 37 4.48 -9.55 -0.55
C GLY A 37 3.69 -8.84 0.55
N CYS A 38 2.35 -8.82 0.50
CA CYS A 38 1.55 -8.10 1.50
C CYS A 38 1.68 -8.69 2.91
N ALA A 39 1.70 -10.03 3.02
CA ALA A 39 1.83 -10.70 4.31
C ALA A 39 3.17 -10.37 4.97
N ASP A 40 4.26 -10.43 4.19
CA ASP A 40 5.61 -10.10 4.67
C ASP A 40 5.72 -8.62 5.04
N TYR A 41 5.13 -7.74 4.22
CA TYR A 41 5.09 -6.31 4.51
C TYR A 41 4.34 -6.01 5.82
N ALA A 42 3.16 -6.59 6.01
CA ALA A 42 2.38 -6.40 7.23
C ALA A 42 3.08 -6.98 8.47
N ALA A 43 3.76 -8.11 8.33
CA ALA A 43 4.55 -8.71 9.42
C ALA A 43 5.77 -7.85 9.80
N ALA A 44 6.42 -7.22 8.80
CA ALA A 44 7.55 -6.32 9.02
C ALA A 44 7.12 -4.96 9.61
N HIS A 45 5.89 -4.53 9.33
CA HIS A 45 5.34 -3.23 9.76
C HIS A 45 3.97 -3.41 10.45
N PRO A 46 3.92 -4.07 11.63
CA PRO A 46 2.65 -4.37 12.32
C PRO A 46 1.99 -3.12 12.89
N SER A 47 2.72 -2.03 13.07
CA SER A 47 2.23 -0.76 13.60
C SER A 47 3.14 0.40 13.18
N GLY A 48 2.69 1.63 13.43
CA GLY A 48 3.42 2.85 13.12
C GLY A 48 3.12 3.42 11.73
N PRO A 49 3.80 4.50 11.32
CA PRO A 49 3.50 5.23 10.08
C PRO A 49 3.64 4.42 8.79
N ALA A 50 4.52 3.41 8.79
CA ALA A 50 4.75 2.51 7.65
C ALA A 50 3.76 1.34 7.60
N SER A 51 2.97 1.10 8.65
CA SER A 51 1.95 0.05 8.64
C SER A 51 0.79 0.40 7.69
N VAL A 52 0.03 -0.60 7.27
CA VAL A 52 -1.16 -0.38 6.43
C VAL A 52 -2.13 0.57 7.10
N ASP A 53 -2.38 0.40 8.41
CA ASP A 53 -3.23 1.29 9.19
C ASP A 53 -2.65 2.71 9.29
N GLY A 54 -1.35 2.85 9.53
CA GLY A 54 -0.67 4.14 9.58
C GLY A 54 -0.75 4.89 8.25
N MET A 55 -0.53 4.20 7.14
CA MET A 55 -0.65 4.78 5.80
C MET A 55 -2.08 5.20 5.47
N SER A 56 -3.11 4.49 5.97
CA SER A 56 -4.51 4.83 5.73
C SER A 56 -4.95 6.18 6.29
N GLN A 57 -4.23 6.70 7.28
CA GLN A 57 -4.55 7.94 8.00
C GLN A 57 -3.95 9.20 7.35
N VAL A 58 -3.06 9.05 6.40
CA VAL A 58 -2.31 10.15 5.81
C VAL A 58 -2.45 10.21 4.29
N PRO A 59 -2.25 11.39 3.65
CA PRO A 59 -2.24 11.50 2.19
C PRO A 59 -1.14 10.65 1.56
N VAL A 60 -1.34 10.26 0.29
CA VAL A 60 -0.50 9.29 -0.41
C VAL A 60 0.99 9.65 -0.48
N ALA A 61 1.33 10.93 -0.65
CA ALA A 61 2.73 11.34 -0.67
C ALA A 61 3.40 11.20 0.71
N VAL A 62 2.65 11.44 1.79
CA VAL A 62 3.12 11.21 3.17
C VAL A 62 3.22 9.71 3.45
N ALA A 63 2.22 8.93 3.03
CA ALA A 63 2.27 7.46 3.15
C ALA A 63 3.48 6.87 2.42
N ALA A 64 3.77 7.35 1.20
CA ALA A 64 4.95 6.93 0.45
C ALA A 64 6.26 7.30 1.18
N SER A 65 6.35 8.48 1.78
CA SER A 65 7.54 8.91 2.53
C SER A 65 7.77 8.10 3.82
N ASN A 66 6.71 7.57 4.40
CA ASN A 66 6.79 6.69 5.58
C ASN A 66 7.15 5.24 5.22
N ASN A 67 7.04 4.87 3.94
CA ASN A 67 7.28 3.50 3.48
C ASN A 67 8.77 3.30 3.11
N PRO A 68 9.50 2.43 3.82
CA PRO A 68 10.94 2.23 3.58
C PRO A 68 11.26 1.55 2.23
N GLN A 69 10.27 1.02 1.52
CA GLN A 69 10.45 0.43 0.19
C GLN A 69 10.23 1.42 -0.96
N LEU A 70 9.84 2.67 -0.68
CA LEU A 70 9.47 3.70 -1.65
C LEU A 70 10.37 4.94 -1.57
N THR A 71 11.60 4.81 -1.09
CA THR A 71 12.51 5.95 -0.86
C THR A 71 12.90 6.66 -2.15
N THR A 72 13.18 5.90 -3.20
CA THR A 72 13.52 6.45 -4.53
C THR A 72 12.30 7.14 -5.16
N LEU A 73 11.10 6.53 -5.06
CA LEU A 73 9.87 7.15 -5.54
C LEU A 73 9.58 8.46 -4.80
N THR A 74 9.71 8.47 -3.48
CA THR A 74 9.52 9.68 -2.67
C THR A 74 10.49 10.78 -3.07
N SER A 75 11.75 10.45 -3.31
CA SER A 75 12.76 11.40 -3.79
C SER A 75 12.41 11.97 -5.18
N ALA A 76 11.83 11.13 -6.06
CA ALA A 76 11.38 11.55 -7.38
C ALA A 76 10.15 12.47 -7.34
N LEU A 77 9.23 12.23 -6.40
CA LEU A 77 8.00 13.02 -6.23
C LEU A 77 8.25 14.37 -5.55
N SER A 78 9.22 14.45 -4.64
CA SER A 78 9.47 15.61 -3.77
C SER A 78 10.52 16.60 -4.30
N GLY A 79 11.04 16.40 -5.51
CA GLY A 79 12.08 17.27 -6.07
C GLY A 79 13.50 16.94 -5.60
N GLN A 80 13.69 15.91 -4.80
CA GLN A 80 15.04 15.51 -4.34
C GLN A 80 15.85 14.82 -5.44
N LEU A 81 15.18 14.07 -6.33
CA LEU A 81 15.82 13.44 -7.48
C LEU A 81 16.05 14.43 -8.61
N ASN A 82 15.07 15.30 -8.88
CA ASN A 82 15.11 16.38 -9.86
C ASN A 82 14.33 17.57 -9.32
N PRO A 83 14.98 18.72 -9.02
CA PRO A 83 14.35 19.86 -8.36
C PRO A 83 13.24 20.54 -9.17
N ASP A 84 13.19 20.32 -10.48
CA ASP A 84 12.13 20.84 -11.35
C ASP A 84 10.85 20.00 -11.34
N VAL A 85 10.83 18.88 -10.57
CA VAL A 85 9.69 17.96 -10.48
C VAL A 85 9.25 17.83 -9.02
N ASN A 86 8.13 18.44 -8.69
CA ASN A 86 7.45 18.26 -7.41
C ASN A 86 5.96 17.97 -7.67
N LEU A 87 5.53 16.77 -7.31
CA LEU A 87 4.15 16.30 -7.46
C LEU A 87 3.45 16.05 -6.13
N VAL A 88 4.09 16.38 -5.01
CA VAL A 88 3.56 16.12 -3.66
C VAL A 88 2.19 16.77 -3.48
N ASP A 89 2.08 18.06 -3.79
CA ASP A 89 0.82 18.79 -3.65
C ASP A 89 -0.25 18.27 -4.62
N THR A 90 0.14 17.95 -5.85
CA THR A 90 -0.78 17.37 -6.84
C THR A 90 -1.37 16.06 -6.34
N LEU A 91 -0.52 15.17 -5.80
CA LEU A 91 -0.94 13.87 -5.30
C LEU A 91 -1.74 13.95 -3.99
N ASN A 92 -1.49 14.95 -3.15
CA ASN A 92 -2.22 15.10 -1.88
C ASN A 92 -3.59 15.77 -2.05
N ASN A 93 -3.83 16.51 -3.14
CA ASN A 93 -5.06 17.30 -3.35
C ASN A 93 -6.11 16.62 -4.24
N GLY A 94 -5.92 15.36 -4.63
CA GLY A 94 -6.88 14.61 -5.45
C GLY A 94 -7.11 13.20 -4.92
N GLN A 95 -8.03 12.49 -5.57
CA GLN A 95 -8.26 11.07 -5.32
C GLN A 95 -7.59 10.25 -6.43
N TYR A 96 -6.74 9.31 -6.06
CA TYR A 96 -5.90 8.61 -7.01
C TYR A 96 -5.75 7.11 -6.71
N THR A 97 -5.35 6.37 -7.73
CA THR A 97 -4.74 5.06 -7.62
C THR A 97 -3.28 5.20 -8.04
N VAL A 98 -2.37 4.83 -7.20
CA VAL A 98 -0.93 5.02 -7.42
C VAL A 98 -0.24 3.67 -7.55
N PHE A 99 0.35 3.40 -8.71
CA PHE A 99 1.27 2.29 -8.90
C PHE A 99 2.65 2.72 -8.45
N ALA A 100 3.05 2.31 -7.25
CA ALA A 100 4.27 2.75 -6.59
C ALA A 100 5.43 1.77 -6.85
N PRO A 101 6.37 2.07 -7.77
CA PRO A 101 7.53 1.22 -7.95
C PRO A 101 8.41 1.24 -6.70
N THR A 102 8.77 0.03 -6.24
CA THR A 102 9.66 -0.14 -5.09
C THR A 102 11.10 0.25 -5.43
N ASP A 103 11.96 0.44 -4.43
CA ASP A 103 13.39 0.69 -4.64
C ASP A 103 14.03 -0.45 -5.44
N ALA A 104 13.57 -1.69 -5.25
CA ALA A 104 13.96 -2.83 -6.06
C ALA A 104 13.52 -2.70 -7.53
N ALA A 105 12.39 -2.04 -7.81
CA ALA A 105 11.96 -1.75 -9.17
C ALA A 105 12.87 -0.73 -9.86
N PHE A 106 13.27 0.30 -9.14
CA PHE A 106 14.21 1.31 -9.65
C PHE A 106 15.60 0.72 -9.90
N SER A 107 16.07 -0.21 -9.07
CA SER A 107 17.38 -0.86 -9.26
C SER A 107 17.45 -1.76 -10.51
N LYS A 108 16.33 -2.12 -11.12
CA LYS A 108 16.26 -2.81 -12.40
C LYS A 108 16.47 -1.87 -13.60
N LEU A 109 16.37 -0.57 -13.41
CA LEU A 109 16.59 0.39 -14.48
C LEU A 109 18.09 0.52 -14.80
N PRO A 110 18.47 0.67 -16.10
CA PRO A 110 19.83 1.02 -16.47
C PRO A 110 20.28 2.34 -15.83
N GLU A 111 21.55 2.44 -15.46
CA GLU A 111 22.12 3.68 -14.89
C GLU A 111 21.93 4.91 -15.80
N SER A 112 21.99 4.69 -17.12
CA SER A 112 21.70 5.72 -18.11
C SER A 112 20.29 6.28 -17.99
N THR A 113 19.29 5.43 -17.72
CA THR A 113 17.91 5.85 -17.49
C THR A 113 17.79 6.62 -16.19
N ILE A 114 18.39 6.13 -15.10
CA ILE A 114 18.44 6.86 -13.83
C ILE A 114 19.08 8.25 -13.99
N GLY A 115 20.18 8.33 -14.76
CA GLY A 115 20.84 9.60 -15.11
C GLY A 115 19.89 10.56 -15.85
N GLN A 116 19.11 10.06 -16.81
CA GLN A 116 18.11 10.85 -17.53
C GLN A 116 16.99 11.35 -16.60
N LEU A 117 16.53 10.52 -15.67
CA LEU A 117 15.50 10.95 -14.68
C LEU A 117 15.97 12.12 -13.81
N LYS A 118 17.27 12.17 -13.51
CA LYS A 118 17.85 13.27 -12.70
C LYS A 118 17.96 14.60 -13.46
N THR A 119 18.06 14.55 -14.78
CA THR A 119 18.35 15.75 -15.61
C THR A 119 17.22 16.13 -16.55
N ASN A 120 16.30 15.21 -16.84
CA ASN A 120 15.19 15.43 -17.77
C ASN A 120 13.85 15.49 -17.01
N ALA A 121 13.48 16.68 -16.56
CA ALA A 121 12.24 16.90 -15.80
C ALA A 121 10.97 16.51 -16.58
N PRO A 122 10.80 16.82 -17.89
CA PRO A 122 9.66 16.36 -18.67
C PRO A 122 9.53 14.83 -18.71
N LEU A 123 10.63 14.10 -18.87
CA LEU A 123 10.65 12.63 -18.87
C LEU A 123 10.23 12.09 -17.50
N LEU A 124 10.84 12.59 -16.42
CA LEU A 124 10.52 12.17 -15.07
C LEU A 124 9.04 12.44 -14.75
N LYS A 125 8.54 13.62 -15.06
CA LYS A 125 7.14 13.98 -14.85
C LYS A 125 6.20 13.07 -15.65
N SER A 126 6.52 12.78 -16.91
CA SER A 126 5.74 11.86 -17.77
C SER A 126 5.67 10.46 -17.15
N ILE A 127 6.80 9.92 -16.70
CA ILE A 127 6.85 8.61 -16.03
C ILE A 127 6.04 8.63 -14.74
N LEU A 128 6.24 9.60 -13.86
CA LEU A 128 5.52 9.68 -12.58
C LEU A 128 4.01 9.81 -12.78
N THR A 129 3.55 10.62 -13.71
CA THR A 129 2.12 10.76 -14.02
C THR A 129 1.53 9.55 -14.72
N TYR A 130 2.35 8.75 -15.41
CA TYR A 130 1.93 7.46 -15.99
C TYR A 130 1.67 6.39 -14.92
N HIS A 131 2.25 6.54 -13.72
CA HIS A 131 2.01 5.66 -12.57
C HIS A 131 0.74 6.01 -11.77
N VAL A 132 0.00 7.04 -12.17
CA VAL A 132 -1.15 7.55 -11.41
C VAL A 132 -2.42 7.49 -12.24
N LEU A 133 -3.46 6.85 -11.69
CA LEU A 133 -4.82 6.85 -12.23
C LEU A 133 -5.69 7.80 -11.41
N GLN A 134 -6.71 8.34 -12.04
CA GLN A 134 -7.71 9.14 -11.35
C GLN A 134 -8.71 8.25 -10.61
N GLY A 135 -9.05 8.60 -9.38
CA GLY A 135 -9.95 7.86 -8.51
C GLY A 135 -9.29 6.77 -7.68
N GLN A 136 -9.91 6.43 -6.57
CA GLN A 136 -9.47 5.35 -5.68
C GLN A 136 -10.09 4.02 -6.15
N LEU A 137 -9.29 3.17 -6.75
CA LEU A 137 -9.73 1.87 -7.27
C LEU A 137 -9.30 0.75 -6.31
N SER A 138 -10.28 0.05 -5.77
CA SER A 138 -10.04 -1.17 -5.00
C SER A 138 -9.51 -2.31 -5.90
N PRO A 139 -8.92 -3.37 -5.33
CA PRO A 139 -8.43 -4.52 -6.12
C PRO A 139 -9.46 -5.15 -7.06
N ALA A 140 -10.75 -5.10 -6.68
CA ALA A 140 -11.83 -5.60 -7.52
C ALA A 140 -12.14 -4.69 -8.71
N LYS A 141 -11.80 -3.39 -8.63
CA LYS A 141 -12.14 -2.38 -9.65
C LYS A 141 -10.94 -1.94 -10.48
N VAL A 142 -9.73 -2.22 -10.03
CA VAL A 142 -8.51 -1.78 -10.73
C VAL A 142 -8.20 -2.62 -11.97
N VAL A 143 -8.77 -3.82 -12.08
CA VAL A 143 -8.59 -4.69 -13.24
C VAL A 143 -9.26 -4.08 -14.47
N GLY A 144 -8.55 -4.00 -15.58
CA GLY A 144 -9.01 -3.39 -16.82
C GLY A 144 -8.03 -2.36 -17.37
N THR A 145 -8.44 -1.60 -18.35
CA THR A 145 -7.65 -0.53 -18.96
C THR A 145 -8.12 0.81 -18.44
N HIS A 146 -7.20 1.60 -17.92
CA HIS A 146 -7.47 2.89 -17.29
C HIS A 146 -6.58 3.98 -17.85
N PRO A 147 -7.12 5.19 -18.09
CA PRO A 147 -6.30 6.34 -18.46
C PRO A 147 -5.45 6.79 -17.26
N THR A 148 -4.20 7.10 -17.51
CA THR A 148 -3.30 7.66 -16.49
C THR A 148 -3.35 9.20 -16.51
N LEU A 149 -2.79 9.84 -15.49
CA LEU A 149 -2.65 11.30 -15.51
C LEU A 149 -1.72 11.82 -16.61
N GLN A 150 -0.86 10.95 -17.15
CA GLN A 150 0.00 11.27 -18.30
C GLN A 150 -0.79 11.35 -19.62
N GLY A 151 -1.96 10.68 -19.70
CA GLY A 151 -2.84 10.63 -20.86
C GLY A 151 -2.86 9.29 -21.59
N ALA A 152 -1.79 8.52 -21.57
CA ALA A 152 -1.78 7.16 -22.09
C ALA A 152 -2.46 6.20 -21.11
N SER A 153 -3.02 5.11 -21.64
CA SER A 153 -3.66 4.10 -20.81
C SER A 153 -2.67 3.08 -20.26
N SER A 154 -2.93 2.59 -19.04
CA SER A 154 -2.30 1.39 -18.51
C SER A 154 -3.34 0.28 -18.33
N THR A 155 -2.91 -0.97 -18.47
CA THR A 155 -3.78 -2.14 -18.37
C THR A 155 -3.40 -2.97 -17.16
N VAL A 156 -4.39 -3.23 -16.31
CA VAL A 156 -4.25 -4.08 -15.14
C VAL A 156 -4.91 -5.42 -15.43
N THR A 157 -4.18 -6.50 -15.21
CA THR A 157 -4.61 -7.88 -15.46
C THR A 157 -4.33 -8.79 -14.27
N GLY A 158 -4.97 -9.94 -14.25
CA GLY A 158 -4.82 -10.90 -13.16
C GLY A 158 -5.74 -10.61 -11.98
N GLN A 159 -5.57 -11.37 -10.90
CA GLN A 159 -6.33 -11.23 -9.66
C GLN A 159 -5.49 -11.68 -8.45
N GLY A 160 -5.79 -11.16 -7.27
CA GLY A 160 -5.12 -11.55 -6.03
C GLY A 160 -3.59 -11.43 -6.13
N ASN A 161 -2.88 -12.50 -5.85
CA ASN A 161 -1.41 -12.53 -5.90
C ASN A 161 -0.82 -12.51 -7.33
N GLY A 162 -1.64 -12.68 -8.35
CA GLY A 162 -1.23 -12.63 -9.76
C GLY A 162 -1.56 -11.29 -10.45
N LEU A 163 -1.89 -10.24 -9.71
CA LEU A 163 -2.21 -8.93 -10.26
C LEU A 163 -0.98 -8.30 -10.90
N LYS A 164 -1.15 -7.76 -12.11
CA LYS A 164 -0.10 -7.10 -12.89
C LYS A 164 -0.61 -5.80 -13.48
N VAL A 165 0.28 -4.84 -13.62
CA VAL A 165 0.04 -3.56 -14.32
C VAL A 165 0.99 -3.50 -15.50
N ASN A 166 0.46 -3.58 -16.73
CA ASN A 166 1.25 -3.80 -17.92
C ASN A 166 2.18 -5.02 -17.74
N ASN A 167 3.50 -4.81 -17.72
CA ASN A 167 4.53 -5.84 -17.50
C ASN A 167 5.02 -5.92 -16.03
N ALA A 168 4.57 -5.03 -15.14
CA ALA A 168 4.99 -5.00 -13.74
C ALA A 168 4.09 -5.91 -12.89
N SER A 169 4.67 -6.69 -11.98
CA SER A 169 3.91 -7.46 -11.00
C SER A 169 3.61 -6.62 -9.77
N VAL A 170 2.38 -6.75 -9.24
CA VAL A 170 2.04 -6.14 -7.96
C VAL A 170 2.64 -6.94 -6.82
N VAL A 171 3.51 -6.32 -6.06
CA VAL A 171 4.14 -6.90 -4.86
C VAL A 171 3.16 -6.88 -3.69
N CYS A 172 2.60 -5.71 -3.40
CA CYS A 172 1.51 -5.54 -2.45
C CYS A 172 0.65 -4.34 -2.88
N GLY A 173 -0.63 -4.57 -3.04
CA GLY A 173 -1.58 -3.56 -3.51
C GLY A 173 -2.88 -3.56 -2.72
N GLY A 174 -3.74 -2.60 -3.06
CA GLY A 174 -4.95 -2.34 -2.30
C GLY A 174 -4.69 -1.60 -0.98
N VAL A 175 -3.47 -1.08 -0.78
CA VAL A 175 -3.11 -0.34 0.43
C VAL A 175 -3.82 1.00 0.43
N PRO A 176 -4.74 1.24 1.38
CA PRO A 176 -5.46 2.50 1.44
C PRO A 176 -4.58 3.62 2.00
N THR A 177 -4.80 4.83 1.51
CA THR A 177 -4.35 6.08 2.14
C THR A 177 -5.54 7.02 2.28
N ALA A 178 -5.37 8.18 2.91
CA ALA A 178 -6.47 9.12 3.11
C ALA A 178 -7.12 9.57 1.79
N ASN A 179 -6.36 9.57 0.69
CA ASN A 179 -6.84 10.06 -0.60
C ASN A 179 -6.47 9.18 -1.81
N ALA A 180 -5.86 8.01 -1.59
CA ALA A 180 -5.49 7.13 -2.69
C ALA A 180 -5.52 5.66 -2.29
N THR A 181 -5.49 4.77 -3.31
CA THR A 181 -5.17 3.35 -3.17
C THR A 181 -3.81 3.09 -3.80
N VAL A 182 -2.90 2.49 -3.05
CA VAL A 182 -1.51 2.24 -3.48
C VAL A 182 -1.31 0.78 -3.85
N TYR A 183 -0.65 0.56 -4.98
CA TYR A 183 -0.20 -0.73 -5.48
C TYR A 183 1.31 -0.68 -5.67
N MET A 184 2.07 -1.31 -4.77
CA MET A 184 3.52 -1.44 -4.91
C MET A 184 3.83 -2.42 -6.03
N ILE A 185 4.69 -2.02 -6.96
CA ILE A 185 5.06 -2.80 -8.14
C ILE A 185 6.57 -3.04 -8.22
N ASP A 186 6.95 -4.16 -8.84
CA ASP A 186 8.33 -4.64 -8.95
C ASP A 186 9.10 -4.08 -10.15
N THR A 187 8.45 -3.28 -10.99
CA THR A 187 9.04 -2.73 -12.22
C THR A 187 8.48 -1.33 -12.48
N VAL A 188 9.32 -0.39 -12.87
CA VAL A 188 8.91 0.97 -13.25
C VAL A 188 8.15 0.93 -14.57
N LEU A 189 6.97 1.54 -14.63
CA LEU A 189 6.17 1.64 -15.84
C LEU A 189 6.73 2.73 -16.75
N MET A 190 7.00 2.36 -17.99
CA MET A 190 7.43 3.31 -19.00
C MET A 190 6.23 3.68 -19.88
N PRO A 191 5.92 4.99 -20.04
CA PRO A 191 4.86 5.41 -20.97
C PRO A 191 5.23 5.02 -22.38
N PRO A 192 4.23 4.71 -23.24
CA PRO A 192 4.49 4.50 -24.67
C PRO A 192 5.05 5.78 -25.28
N SER A 193 5.99 5.61 -26.20
CA SER A 193 6.61 6.70 -26.98
C SER A 193 5.66 7.26 -28.04
#